data_4795175ff1f9a88bbad9b04adf605264
#
_entry.id   4795175ff1f9a88bbad9b04adf605264
#
_cell.length_a   1.000
_cell.length_b   1.000
_cell.length_c   1.000
_cell.angle_alpha   90.00
_cell.angle_beta   90.00
_cell.angle_gamma   90.00
#
_symmetry.space_group_name_H-M   'P 1'
#
loop_
_entity.id
_entity.type
_entity.pdbx_description
1 polymer ?
#
loop_
_entity_poly.entity_id
_entity_poly.type
_entity_poly.pdbx_seq_one_letter_code
_entity_poly.pdbx_strand_id
1 'polypeptide(L)'
;MKRRPGLKTIVVLAVLFAAGALHWVLFLHSGNMTFRAHDWGKEFIYYSLFKQALTTGEIPFHISLAFHDTPRFLALPETNLSPQILLLPLMSVGQFILVNILILYSIGFVGCLLIRQRYRLSLIPFSILFLLFNFNGHITAHIGVGHSMWAGYFLLPFFFLFVLDLAGGNVRPTTPIKIAFVLFAILLQGGLHIFMWCMTFLVLLLAFNWRYVRPILTSVLLTLVMSAFRLIPATFALAGKKEKFIWSYPTLRDVLDAIITIRQQAPERLRPWGTAGWWELDIYMGIIGLALIVYFGIFLRFSKREDLKDLRFKPLDLPVFIMALFSISYFHAFLTRLPIPLLSAERVATRFIIIPVLLLALLAVIRMERVLTNLKQTFASRVIAVGAVLIMVLGFVDHSFLWSVTRLERICGNRVVDLTTPDVISRPDPLYKNLLLVSAALSIAGIALSLYFAFRHRSDRI
;
A
#
# COMPACT_ATOMS: atom_id res chain seq x y z
N MET A 1 -13.66 -3.60 31.89
CA MET A 1 -14.81 -4.00 31.02
C MET A 1 -14.82 -3.20 29.73
N LYS A 2 -14.71 -3.83 28.56
CA LYS A 2 -14.89 -3.16 27.27
C LYS A 2 -16.38 -2.88 27.08
N ARG A 3 -16.81 -1.62 27.16
CA ARG A 3 -18.20 -1.24 26.81
C ARG A 3 -18.47 -1.69 25.36
N ARG A 4 -19.55 -2.43 25.14
CA ARG A 4 -20.01 -2.77 23.80
C ARG A 4 -20.29 -1.47 23.02
N PRO A 5 -19.89 -1.36 21.75
CA PRO A 5 -20.22 -0.18 20.96
C PRO A 5 -21.74 -0.02 20.88
N GLY A 6 -22.23 1.22 21.07
CA GLY A 6 -23.66 1.49 20.93
C GLY A 6 -24.13 1.29 19.47
N LEU A 7 -25.42 1.02 19.30
CA LEU A 7 -26.06 0.75 17.99
C LEU A 7 -25.68 1.80 16.93
N LYS A 8 -25.72 3.10 17.26
CA LYS A 8 -25.31 4.20 16.37
C LYS A 8 -23.89 4.01 15.81
N THR A 9 -22.96 3.58 16.66
CA THR A 9 -21.57 3.35 16.22
C THR A 9 -21.49 2.19 15.25
N ILE A 10 -22.19 1.09 15.53
CA ILE A 10 -22.23 -0.09 14.64
C ILE A 10 -22.80 0.29 13.29
N VAL A 11 -23.91 1.02 13.27
CA VAL A 11 -24.56 1.47 12.01
C VAL A 11 -23.61 2.34 11.17
N VAL A 12 -22.97 3.35 11.76
CA VAL A 12 -22.05 4.22 11.03
C VAL A 12 -20.87 3.43 10.47
N LEU A 13 -20.28 2.51 11.25
CA LEU A 13 -19.17 1.67 10.78
C LEU A 13 -19.61 0.74 9.65
N ALA A 14 -20.80 0.16 9.72
CA ALA A 14 -21.35 -0.69 8.67
C ALA A 14 -21.63 0.12 7.38
N VAL A 15 -22.15 1.35 7.51
CA VAL A 15 -22.36 2.25 6.35
C VAL A 15 -21.03 2.62 5.70
N LEU A 16 -20.00 2.98 6.48
CA LEU A 16 -18.66 3.27 5.92
C LEU A 16 -18.08 2.07 5.20
N PHE A 17 -18.17 0.88 5.79
CA PHE A 17 -17.70 -0.36 5.16
C PHE A 17 -18.45 -0.64 3.85
N ALA A 18 -19.79 -0.58 3.88
CA ALA A 18 -20.62 -0.84 2.70
C ALA A 18 -20.37 0.19 1.59
N ALA A 19 -20.23 1.48 1.95
CA ALA A 19 -19.91 2.54 0.99
C ALA A 19 -18.56 2.33 0.31
N GLY A 20 -17.53 1.91 1.06
CA GLY A 20 -16.23 1.61 0.47
C GLY A 20 -16.23 0.33 -0.38
N ALA A 21 -16.96 -0.70 0.01
CA ALA A 21 -17.13 -1.90 -0.82
C ALA A 21 -17.86 -1.57 -2.13
N LEU A 22 -18.96 -0.82 -2.03
CA LEU A 22 -19.71 -0.35 -3.21
C LEU A 22 -18.84 0.52 -4.13
N HIS A 23 -18.02 1.41 -3.55
CA HIS A 23 -17.07 2.19 -4.32
C HIS A 23 -16.18 1.30 -5.19
N TRP A 24 -15.53 0.27 -4.64
CA TRP A 24 -14.66 -0.61 -5.41
C TRP A 24 -15.41 -1.46 -6.45
N VAL A 25 -16.64 -1.89 -6.14
CA VAL A 25 -17.50 -2.57 -7.12
C VAL A 25 -17.79 -1.68 -8.32
N LEU A 26 -18.19 -0.43 -8.09
CA LEU A 26 -18.49 0.53 -9.16
C LEU A 26 -17.21 0.97 -9.89
N PHE A 27 -16.12 1.21 -9.16
CA PHE A 27 -14.83 1.64 -9.68
C PHE A 27 -14.25 0.63 -10.68
N LEU A 28 -14.33 -0.67 -10.39
CA LEU A 28 -13.87 -1.78 -11.22
C LEU A 28 -14.97 -2.34 -12.15
N HIS A 29 -16.01 -1.56 -12.43
CA HIS A 29 -17.09 -1.95 -13.33
C HIS A 29 -17.69 -3.34 -13.00
N SER A 30 -17.87 -3.63 -11.72
CA SER A 30 -18.36 -4.94 -11.23
C SER A 30 -17.54 -6.15 -11.73
N GLY A 31 -16.28 -5.95 -12.07
CA GLY A 31 -15.41 -6.98 -12.66
C GLY A 31 -15.57 -7.17 -14.18
N ASN A 32 -16.42 -6.38 -14.85
CA ASN A 32 -16.64 -6.46 -16.30
C ASN A 32 -15.68 -5.51 -17.05
N MET A 33 -14.38 -5.76 -16.95
CA MET A 33 -13.34 -4.95 -17.54
C MET A 33 -12.95 -5.44 -18.93
N THR A 34 -12.58 -4.51 -19.84
CA THR A 34 -12.09 -4.84 -21.19
C THR A 34 -10.58 -5.07 -21.23
N PHE A 35 -9.86 -4.71 -20.17
CA PHE A 35 -8.39 -4.81 -20.04
C PHE A 35 -7.59 -4.03 -21.09
N ARG A 36 -8.19 -3.05 -21.77
CA ARG A 36 -7.55 -2.29 -22.86
C ARG A 36 -6.89 -0.99 -22.40
N ALA A 37 -7.09 -0.60 -21.13
CA ALA A 37 -6.52 0.62 -20.59
C ALA A 37 -5.24 0.35 -19.81
N HIS A 38 -4.16 1.10 -20.13
CA HIS A 38 -2.88 1.07 -19.42
C HIS A 38 -2.34 -0.35 -19.18
N ASP A 39 -2.00 -0.70 -17.92
CA ASP A 39 -1.39 -1.97 -17.54
C ASP A 39 -2.39 -3.12 -17.36
N TRP A 40 -3.69 -2.88 -17.53
CA TRP A 40 -4.71 -3.91 -17.38
C TRP A 40 -4.51 -5.10 -18.33
N GLY A 41 -3.98 -4.88 -19.55
CA GLY A 41 -3.63 -5.97 -20.47
C GLY A 41 -2.58 -6.91 -19.89
N LYS A 42 -1.51 -6.36 -19.27
CA LYS A 42 -0.46 -7.13 -18.59
C LYS A 42 -1.07 -7.95 -17.44
N GLU A 43 -1.91 -7.34 -16.62
CA GLU A 43 -2.56 -8.02 -15.50
C GLU A 43 -3.47 -9.17 -15.97
N PHE A 44 -4.24 -8.94 -17.03
CA PHE A 44 -5.06 -10.00 -17.63
C PHE A 44 -4.23 -11.22 -18.03
N ILE A 45 -3.09 -10.99 -18.69
CA ILE A 45 -2.19 -12.06 -19.13
C ILE A 45 -1.62 -12.82 -17.92
N TYR A 46 -1.15 -12.11 -16.90
CA TYR A 46 -0.59 -12.73 -15.69
C TYR A 46 -1.62 -13.62 -14.97
N TYR A 47 -2.84 -13.12 -14.78
CA TYR A 47 -3.89 -13.92 -14.16
C TYR A 47 -4.39 -15.06 -15.07
N SER A 48 -4.42 -14.89 -16.40
CA SER A 48 -4.77 -15.96 -17.34
C SER A 48 -3.76 -17.10 -17.27
N LEU A 49 -2.46 -16.81 -17.19
CA LEU A 49 -1.41 -17.82 -16.98
C LEU A 49 -1.59 -18.59 -15.67
N PHE A 50 -1.90 -17.91 -14.58
CA PHE A 50 -2.19 -18.58 -13.32
C PHE A 50 -3.48 -19.39 -13.36
N LYS A 51 -4.51 -18.89 -14.02
CA LYS A 51 -5.75 -19.64 -14.23
C LYS A 51 -5.49 -20.94 -15.00
N GLN A 52 -4.73 -20.85 -16.10
CA GLN A 52 -4.29 -22.00 -16.87
C GLN A 52 -3.51 -22.98 -15.97
N ALA A 53 -2.51 -22.51 -15.22
CA ALA A 53 -1.72 -23.35 -14.33
C ALA A 53 -2.57 -24.10 -13.30
N LEU A 54 -3.56 -23.43 -12.71
CA LEU A 54 -4.43 -24.03 -11.71
C LEU A 54 -5.45 -25.03 -12.32
N THR A 55 -5.81 -24.86 -13.60
CA THR A 55 -6.77 -25.75 -14.27
C THR A 55 -6.11 -26.93 -14.98
N THR A 56 -4.91 -26.75 -15.53
CA THR A 56 -4.19 -27.80 -16.28
C THR A 56 -3.11 -28.49 -15.46
N GLY A 57 -2.66 -27.88 -14.35
CA GLY A 57 -1.52 -28.33 -13.57
C GLY A 57 -0.15 -27.95 -14.18
N GLU A 58 -0.14 -27.25 -15.31
CA GLU A 58 1.09 -26.81 -15.97
C GLU A 58 1.64 -25.54 -15.36
N ILE A 59 2.69 -25.64 -14.55
CA ILE A 59 3.28 -24.51 -13.85
C ILE A 59 4.07 -23.62 -14.83
N PRO A 60 3.77 -22.32 -14.93
CA PRO A 60 4.41 -21.40 -15.87
C PRO A 60 5.80 -20.95 -15.37
N PHE A 61 6.77 -21.86 -15.33
CA PHE A 61 8.15 -21.52 -14.99
C PHE A 61 8.73 -20.54 -16.00
N HIS A 62 8.53 -20.82 -17.31
CA HIS A 62 8.95 -19.99 -18.42
C HIS A 62 7.77 -19.75 -19.37
N ILE A 63 7.74 -18.58 -20.01
CA ILE A 63 6.70 -18.22 -20.99
C ILE A 63 7.35 -17.75 -22.29
N SER A 64 6.62 -17.91 -23.41
CA SER A 64 7.11 -17.56 -24.76
C SER A 64 7.26 -16.05 -24.95
N LEU A 65 6.37 -15.26 -24.32
CA LEU A 65 6.42 -13.79 -24.35
C LEU A 65 6.88 -13.24 -23.01
N ALA A 66 7.97 -12.50 -23.01
CA ALA A 66 8.52 -11.91 -21.80
C ALA A 66 8.22 -10.41 -21.72
N PHE A 67 7.40 -10.02 -20.77
CA PHE A 67 7.16 -8.62 -20.44
C PHE A 67 8.39 -8.06 -19.78
N HIS A 68 9.25 -7.78 -19.55
CA HIS A 68 10.47 -7.35 -18.86
C HIS A 68 11.72 -8.12 -19.31
N ASP A 69 11.75 -8.55 -20.55
CA ASP A 69 12.88 -9.30 -21.13
C ASP A 69 13.32 -10.51 -20.29
N THR A 70 12.39 -11.13 -19.55
CA THR A 70 12.67 -12.34 -18.81
C THR A 70 11.56 -13.38 -19.00
N PRO A 71 11.90 -14.57 -19.49
CA PRO A 71 10.94 -15.65 -19.59
C PRO A 71 10.64 -16.34 -18.25
N ARG A 72 11.34 -15.99 -17.16
CA ARG A 72 11.21 -16.60 -15.83
C ARG A 72 10.04 -16.02 -15.07
N PHE A 73 8.83 -16.46 -15.42
CA PHE A 73 7.57 -15.84 -14.99
C PHE A 73 7.40 -15.79 -13.46
N LEU A 74 7.68 -16.89 -12.76
CA LEU A 74 7.53 -16.93 -11.31
C LEU A 74 8.56 -16.08 -10.54
N ALA A 75 9.62 -15.65 -11.21
CA ALA A 75 10.59 -14.71 -10.63
C ALA A 75 10.14 -13.24 -10.75
N LEU A 76 9.09 -12.94 -11.51
CA LEU A 76 8.57 -11.57 -11.61
C LEU A 76 7.95 -11.14 -10.27
N PRO A 77 8.48 -10.11 -9.62
CA PRO A 77 8.04 -9.73 -8.27
C PRO A 77 6.63 -9.12 -8.23
N GLU A 78 6.11 -8.69 -9.38
CA GLU A 78 4.78 -8.09 -9.54
C GLU A 78 3.65 -9.13 -9.57
N THR A 79 3.96 -10.42 -9.82
CA THR A 79 2.93 -11.46 -9.89
C THR A 79 2.30 -11.71 -8.53
N ASN A 80 0.97 -11.84 -8.51
CA ASN A 80 0.22 -12.19 -7.31
C ASN A 80 0.37 -13.71 -7.03
N LEU A 81 0.97 -14.05 -5.89
CA LEU A 81 1.10 -15.44 -5.39
C LEU A 81 0.44 -15.59 -4.02
N SER A 82 -0.58 -14.80 -3.75
CA SER A 82 -1.35 -14.90 -2.52
C SER A 82 -2.31 -16.10 -2.54
N PRO A 83 -2.75 -16.58 -1.36
CA PRO A 83 -3.71 -17.70 -1.30
C PRO A 83 -5.00 -17.44 -2.06
N GLN A 84 -5.42 -16.20 -2.25
CA GLN A 84 -6.61 -15.83 -3.00
C GLN A 84 -6.57 -16.29 -4.46
N ILE A 85 -5.37 -16.49 -5.04
CA ILE A 85 -5.21 -16.98 -6.42
C ILE A 85 -5.94 -18.30 -6.66
N LEU A 86 -6.15 -19.11 -5.62
CA LEU A 86 -6.90 -20.36 -5.67
C LEU A 86 -8.38 -20.17 -6.03
N LEU A 87 -8.92 -18.95 -5.94
CA LEU A 87 -10.27 -18.60 -6.35
C LEU A 87 -10.38 -18.36 -7.87
N LEU A 88 -9.25 -18.13 -8.53
CA LEU A 88 -9.22 -17.72 -9.94
C LEU A 88 -9.86 -18.73 -10.92
N PRO A 89 -9.74 -20.08 -10.74
CA PRO A 89 -10.43 -21.03 -11.59
C PRO A 89 -11.96 -20.91 -11.57
N LEU A 90 -12.54 -20.39 -10.49
CA LEU A 90 -13.98 -20.35 -10.25
C LEU A 90 -14.69 -19.14 -10.89
N MET A 91 -13.93 -18.17 -11.44
CA MET A 91 -14.49 -16.91 -11.92
C MET A 91 -13.67 -16.33 -13.08
N SER A 92 -14.17 -15.27 -13.72
CA SER A 92 -13.39 -14.53 -14.72
C SER A 92 -12.23 -13.78 -14.07
N VAL A 93 -11.22 -13.40 -14.85
CA VAL A 93 -10.07 -12.61 -14.36
C VAL A 93 -10.54 -11.29 -13.74
N GLY A 94 -11.48 -10.59 -14.37
CA GLY A 94 -11.99 -9.33 -13.83
C GLY A 94 -12.78 -9.50 -12.53
N GLN A 95 -13.59 -10.55 -12.43
CA GLN A 95 -14.27 -10.89 -11.17
C GLN A 95 -13.27 -11.25 -10.06
N PHE A 96 -12.21 -11.99 -10.40
CA PHE A 96 -11.16 -12.31 -9.44
C PHE A 96 -10.46 -11.04 -8.92
N ILE A 97 -10.10 -10.11 -9.80
CA ILE A 97 -9.46 -8.83 -9.41
C ILE A 97 -10.36 -8.07 -8.43
N LEU A 98 -11.66 -7.95 -8.75
CA LEU A 98 -12.63 -7.31 -7.87
C LEU A 98 -12.71 -8.02 -6.52
N VAL A 99 -12.87 -9.35 -6.50
CA VAL A 99 -12.97 -10.15 -5.27
C VAL A 99 -11.70 -10.01 -4.42
N ASN A 100 -10.52 -10.08 -5.05
CA ASN A 100 -9.25 -9.90 -4.35
C ASN A 100 -9.14 -8.51 -3.69
N ILE A 101 -9.53 -7.45 -4.40
CA ILE A 101 -9.55 -6.09 -3.84
C ILE A 101 -10.56 -5.98 -2.69
N LEU A 102 -11.76 -6.56 -2.82
CA LEU A 102 -12.75 -6.54 -1.75
C LEU A 102 -12.31 -7.32 -0.50
N ILE A 103 -11.62 -8.45 -0.67
CA ILE A 103 -11.03 -9.19 0.46
C ILE A 103 -9.99 -8.33 1.18
N LEU A 104 -9.05 -7.73 0.44
CA LEU A 104 -7.98 -6.93 1.03
C LEU A 104 -8.51 -5.62 1.62
N TYR A 105 -9.47 -4.97 0.95
CA TYR A 105 -10.20 -3.84 1.50
C TYR A 105 -10.85 -4.19 2.85
N SER A 106 -11.53 -5.34 2.93
CA SER A 106 -12.17 -5.80 4.17
C SER A 106 -11.15 -6.03 5.29
N ILE A 107 -10.01 -6.65 4.96
CA ILE A 107 -8.89 -6.82 5.90
C ILE A 107 -8.34 -5.45 6.33
N GLY A 108 -8.13 -4.53 5.39
CA GLY A 108 -7.67 -3.17 5.66
C GLY A 108 -8.63 -2.39 6.56
N PHE A 109 -9.94 -2.52 6.33
CA PHE A 109 -10.96 -1.94 7.20
C PHE A 109 -10.87 -2.46 8.65
N VAL A 110 -10.63 -3.76 8.83
CA VAL A 110 -10.35 -4.35 10.16
C VAL A 110 -9.09 -3.70 10.77
N GLY A 111 -8.04 -3.50 9.99
CA GLY A 111 -6.84 -2.77 10.45
C GLY A 111 -7.15 -1.35 10.94
N CYS A 112 -7.98 -0.60 10.20
CA CYS A 112 -8.46 0.72 10.61
C CYS A 112 -9.31 0.65 11.89
N LEU A 113 -10.15 -0.38 12.05
CA LEU A 113 -10.92 -0.59 13.30
C LEU A 113 -10.01 -0.88 14.50
N LEU A 114 -8.93 -1.63 14.32
CA LEU A 114 -7.94 -1.88 15.38
C LEU A 114 -7.23 -0.58 15.77
N ILE A 115 -6.88 0.28 14.82
CA ILE A 115 -6.35 1.62 15.08
C ILE A 115 -7.37 2.45 15.86
N ARG A 116 -8.64 2.48 15.42
CA ARG A 116 -9.73 3.14 16.13
C ARG A 116 -9.83 2.68 17.57
N GLN A 117 -9.81 1.38 17.80
CA GLN A 117 -9.88 0.81 19.15
C GLN A 117 -8.66 1.16 20.00
N ARG A 118 -7.45 1.10 19.40
CA ARG A 118 -6.17 1.38 20.09
C ARG A 118 -6.08 2.82 20.58
N TYR A 119 -6.51 3.77 19.74
CA TYR A 119 -6.42 5.22 19.99
C TYR A 119 -7.76 5.83 20.42
N ARG A 120 -8.80 5.00 20.62
CA ARG A 120 -10.15 5.41 21.06
C ARG A 120 -10.77 6.50 20.18
N LEU A 121 -10.57 6.40 18.86
CA LEU A 121 -11.08 7.41 17.94
C LEU A 121 -12.62 7.42 17.93
N SER A 122 -13.19 8.61 18.09
CA SER A 122 -14.61 8.86 17.89
C SER A 122 -14.99 8.71 16.40
N LEU A 123 -16.26 8.79 16.05
CA LEU A 123 -16.73 8.51 14.69
C LEU A 123 -16.17 9.49 13.67
N ILE A 124 -16.09 10.79 13.97
CA ILE A 124 -15.61 11.81 13.02
C ILE A 124 -14.14 11.61 12.65
N PRO A 125 -13.17 11.57 13.61
CA PRO A 125 -11.79 11.25 13.30
C PRO A 125 -11.61 9.90 12.60
N PHE A 126 -12.39 8.88 12.99
CA PHE A 126 -12.34 7.60 12.30
C PHE A 126 -12.82 7.68 10.85
N SER A 127 -13.91 8.40 10.56
CA SER A 127 -14.40 8.60 9.20
C SER A 127 -13.37 9.34 8.33
N ILE A 128 -12.71 10.35 8.88
CA ILE A 128 -11.62 11.07 8.20
C ILE A 128 -10.46 10.12 7.90
N LEU A 129 -10.01 9.32 8.88
CA LEU A 129 -8.96 8.32 8.67
C LEU A 129 -9.35 7.34 7.56
N PHE A 130 -10.58 6.84 7.61
CA PHE A 130 -11.11 5.90 6.63
C PHE A 130 -11.09 6.50 5.22
N LEU A 131 -11.56 7.74 5.05
CA LEU A 131 -11.56 8.44 3.77
C LEU A 131 -10.15 8.67 3.24
N LEU A 132 -9.27 9.26 4.05
CA LEU A 132 -7.89 9.54 3.67
C LEU A 132 -7.11 8.27 3.33
N PHE A 133 -7.44 7.16 3.97
CA PHE A 133 -6.74 5.90 3.74
C PHE A 133 -7.28 5.17 2.51
N ASN A 134 -8.60 5.06 2.33
CA ASN A 134 -9.18 4.18 1.31
C ASN A 134 -9.38 4.85 -0.05
N PHE A 135 -9.42 6.19 -0.14
CA PHE A 135 -9.81 6.90 -1.36
C PHE A 135 -8.82 7.97 -1.81
N ASN A 136 -7.61 8.04 -1.22
CA ASN A 136 -6.61 8.98 -1.71
C ASN A 136 -6.16 8.68 -3.14
N GLY A 137 -5.56 9.69 -3.78
CA GLY A 137 -5.15 9.63 -5.17
C GLY A 137 -4.21 8.47 -5.47
N HIS A 138 -3.29 8.15 -4.56
CA HIS A 138 -2.32 7.09 -4.80
C HIS A 138 -2.98 5.73 -5.06
N ILE A 139 -3.90 5.29 -4.18
CA ILE A 139 -4.52 3.97 -4.36
C ILE A 139 -5.52 3.96 -5.52
N THR A 140 -6.32 5.03 -5.66
CA THR A 140 -7.33 5.09 -6.73
C THR A 140 -6.69 5.22 -8.11
N ALA A 141 -5.68 6.08 -8.27
CA ALA A 141 -5.00 6.24 -9.56
C ALA A 141 -4.26 4.95 -9.97
N HIS A 142 -3.51 4.33 -9.06
CA HIS A 142 -2.78 3.11 -9.38
C HIS A 142 -3.69 1.92 -9.70
N ILE A 143 -4.75 1.69 -8.91
CA ILE A 143 -5.72 0.65 -9.27
C ILE A 143 -6.41 0.99 -10.59
N GLY A 144 -6.75 2.26 -10.84
CA GLY A 144 -7.38 2.69 -12.08
C GLY A 144 -6.57 2.35 -13.34
N VAL A 145 -5.25 2.50 -13.28
CA VAL A 145 -4.36 2.20 -14.42
C VAL A 145 -3.90 0.74 -14.50
N GLY A 146 -4.41 -0.15 -13.68
CA GLY A 146 -4.13 -1.58 -13.78
C GLY A 146 -2.96 -2.07 -12.91
N HIS A 147 -2.58 -1.34 -11.89
CA HIS A 147 -1.61 -1.83 -10.93
C HIS A 147 -2.32 -2.69 -9.84
N SER A 148 -2.82 -3.88 -10.21
CA SER A 148 -3.57 -4.75 -9.29
C SER A 148 -2.76 -5.18 -8.07
N MET A 149 -1.41 -5.24 -8.19
CA MET A 149 -0.48 -5.51 -7.10
C MET A 149 -0.52 -4.44 -5.98
N TRP A 150 -1.05 -3.23 -6.25
CA TRP A 150 -1.30 -2.22 -5.22
C TRP A 150 -2.38 -2.64 -4.21
N ALA A 151 -3.13 -3.71 -4.45
CA ALA A 151 -4.06 -4.26 -3.46
C ALA A 151 -3.38 -4.56 -2.11
N GLY A 152 -2.06 -4.86 -2.10
CA GLY A 152 -1.25 -4.96 -0.88
C GLY A 152 -1.25 -3.69 0.00
N TYR A 153 -1.59 -2.53 -0.55
CA TYR A 153 -1.75 -1.26 0.16
C TYR A 153 -2.75 -1.36 1.32
N PHE A 154 -3.83 -2.11 1.16
CA PHE A 154 -4.84 -2.26 2.22
C PHE A 154 -4.32 -2.96 3.48
N LEU A 155 -3.12 -3.52 3.46
CA LEU A 155 -2.46 -4.08 4.64
C LEU A 155 -1.67 -3.04 5.45
N LEU A 156 -1.44 -1.84 4.92
CA LEU A 156 -0.69 -0.76 5.60
C LEU A 156 -1.27 -0.33 6.96
N PRO A 157 -2.59 -0.35 7.26
CA PRO A 157 -3.08 -0.05 8.59
C PRO A 157 -2.47 -0.93 9.68
N PHE A 158 -2.24 -2.21 9.39
CA PHE A 158 -1.55 -3.11 10.33
C PHE A 158 -0.08 -2.75 10.49
N PHE A 159 0.60 -2.44 9.38
CA PHE A 159 1.99 -1.98 9.43
C PHE A 159 2.12 -0.74 10.32
N PHE A 160 1.30 0.28 10.08
CA PHE A 160 1.32 1.51 10.88
C PHE A 160 0.95 1.27 12.34
N LEU A 161 -0.03 0.41 12.63
CA LEU A 161 -0.38 0.05 14.00
C LEU A 161 0.83 -0.51 14.77
N PHE A 162 1.61 -1.40 14.15
CA PHE A 162 2.77 -2.01 14.78
C PHE A 162 3.98 -1.07 14.84
N VAL A 163 4.16 -0.20 13.85
CA VAL A 163 5.16 0.87 13.88
C VAL A 163 4.87 1.88 15.00
N LEU A 164 3.59 2.24 15.20
CA LEU A 164 3.18 3.10 16.32
C LEU A 164 3.35 2.41 17.68
N ASP A 165 3.15 1.10 17.77
CA ASP A 165 3.45 0.34 18.99
C ASP A 165 4.97 0.33 19.28
N LEU A 166 5.82 0.18 18.25
CA LEU A 166 7.27 0.32 18.37
C LEU A 166 7.65 1.72 18.90
N ALA A 167 7.22 2.76 18.19
CA ALA A 167 7.57 4.14 18.53
C ALA A 167 7.03 4.56 19.92
N GLY A 168 5.86 4.07 20.30
CA GLY A 168 5.22 4.31 21.59
C GLY A 168 5.79 3.51 22.76
N GLY A 169 6.81 2.68 22.52
CA GLY A 169 7.42 1.84 23.56
C GLY A 169 6.58 0.61 23.98
N ASN A 170 5.51 0.29 23.24
CA ASN A 170 4.64 -0.87 23.53
C ASN A 170 5.11 -2.13 22.79
N VAL A 171 6.41 -2.37 22.80
CA VAL A 171 7.02 -3.49 22.07
C VAL A 171 6.74 -4.80 22.79
N ARG A 172 5.98 -5.68 22.14
CA ARG A 172 5.76 -7.06 22.62
C ARG A 172 6.70 -8.00 21.86
N PRO A 173 7.06 -9.16 22.44
CA PRO A 173 7.88 -10.16 21.73
C PRO A 173 7.30 -10.58 20.37
N THR A 174 5.98 -10.53 20.22
CA THR A 174 5.27 -10.84 18.96
C THR A 174 5.18 -9.66 17.98
N THR A 175 5.58 -8.44 18.36
CA THR A 175 5.51 -7.27 17.45
C THR A 175 6.39 -7.44 16.21
N PRO A 176 7.64 -7.89 16.30
CA PRO A 176 8.48 -8.16 15.12
C PRO A 176 7.86 -9.19 14.17
N ILE A 177 7.31 -10.28 14.73
CA ILE A 177 6.66 -11.33 13.94
C ILE A 177 5.45 -10.77 13.16
N LYS A 178 4.64 -9.93 13.80
CA LYS A 178 3.47 -9.30 13.16
C LYS A 178 3.89 -8.36 12.02
N ILE A 179 4.94 -7.56 12.21
CA ILE A 179 5.48 -6.72 11.13
C ILE A 179 5.94 -7.61 9.97
N ALA A 180 6.68 -8.68 10.24
CA ALA A 180 7.17 -9.59 9.22
C ALA A 180 6.02 -10.24 8.43
N PHE A 181 4.96 -10.71 9.10
CA PHE A 181 3.77 -11.27 8.44
C PHE A 181 3.05 -10.25 7.56
N VAL A 182 2.91 -9.00 8.00
CA VAL A 182 2.27 -7.95 7.17
C VAL A 182 3.09 -7.67 5.92
N LEU A 183 4.41 -7.51 6.06
CA LEU A 183 5.29 -7.26 4.92
C LEU A 183 5.33 -8.45 3.95
N PHE A 184 5.38 -9.68 4.48
CA PHE A 184 5.26 -10.89 3.68
C PHE A 184 3.93 -10.95 2.91
N ALA A 185 2.80 -10.65 3.58
CA ALA A 185 1.49 -10.63 2.93
C ALA A 185 1.39 -9.56 1.83
N ILE A 186 2.00 -8.38 2.03
CA ILE A 186 2.10 -7.34 0.98
C ILE A 186 2.86 -7.88 -0.23
N LEU A 187 3.99 -8.55 -0.01
CA LEU A 187 4.81 -9.10 -1.09
C LEU A 187 4.12 -10.25 -1.84
N LEU A 188 3.31 -11.06 -1.14
CA LEU A 188 2.47 -12.09 -1.76
C LEU A 188 1.48 -11.53 -2.78
N GLN A 189 0.96 -10.32 -2.57
CA GLN A 189 0.09 -9.63 -3.51
C GLN A 189 0.82 -9.09 -4.75
N GLY A 190 2.13 -9.30 -4.87
CA GLY A 190 2.97 -8.66 -5.90
C GLY A 190 3.39 -7.24 -5.53
N GLY A 191 3.09 -6.76 -4.33
CA GLY A 191 3.33 -5.41 -3.85
C GLY A 191 4.80 -5.11 -3.50
N LEU A 192 5.76 -5.43 -4.38
CA LEU A 192 7.18 -5.22 -4.15
C LEU A 192 7.51 -3.77 -3.78
N HIS A 193 6.93 -2.81 -4.49
CA HIS A 193 7.17 -1.39 -4.23
C HIS A 193 6.74 -0.99 -2.81
N ILE A 194 5.52 -1.35 -2.41
CA ILE A 194 5.00 -1.06 -1.05
C ILE A 194 5.86 -1.74 0.01
N PHE A 195 6.24 -3.00 -0.23
CA PHE A 195 7.17 -3.74 0.62
C PHE A 195 8.48 -2.99 0.80
N MET A 196 9.08 -2.50 -0.30
CA MET A 196 10.34 -1.76 -0.29
C MET A 196 10.23 -0.45 0.48
N TRP A 197 9.13 0.29 0.32
CA TRP A 197 8.94 1.55 1.07
C TRP A 197 8.79 1.29 2.57
N CYS A 198 8.06 0.25 2.95
CA CYS A 198 7.94 -0.15 4.36
C CYS A 198 9.29 -0.58 4.94
N MET A 199 10.09 -1.37 4.19
CA MET A 199 11.43 -1.78 4.60
C MET A 199 12.37 -0.57 4.74
N THR A 200 12.35 0.35 3.77
CA THR A 200 13.12 1.61 3.82
C THR A 200 12.74 2.42 5.06
N PHE A 201 11.45 2.52 5.35
CA PHE A 201 10.98 3.22 6.55
C PHE A 201 11.50 2.58 7.86
N LEU A 202 11.50 1.24 7.95
CA LEU A 202 12.05 0.54 9.12
C LEU A 202 13.57 0.78 9.25
N VAL A 203 14.30 0.79 8.14
CA VAL A 203 15.74 1.09 8.14
C VAL A 203 16.00 2.53 8.61
N LEU A 204 15.22 3.51 8.13
CA LEU A 204 15.32 4.89 8.60
C LEU A 204 14.95 4.99 10.09
N LEU A 205 13.91 4.31 10.54
CA LEU A 205 13.53 4.29 11.95
C LEU A 205 14.67 3.73 12.82
N LEU A 206 15.34 2.69 12.36
CA LEU A 206 16.52 2.13 13.03
C LEU A 206 17.70 3.12 13.03
N ALA A 207 18.03 3.69 11.89
CA ALA A 207 19.18 4.61 11.75
C ALA A 207 19.12 5.80 12.70
N PHE A 208 17.91 6.33 12.93
CA PHE A 208 17.71 7.47 13.83
C PHE A 208 17.28 7.10 15.26
N ASN A 209 17.01 5.82 15.54
CA ASN A 209 16.54 5.38 16.85
C ASN A 209 17.12 4.00 17.21
N TRP A 210 18.40 3.95 17.54
CA TRP A 210 19.15 2.72 17.84
C TRP A 210 18.55 1.85 18.96
N ARG A 211 17.74 2.42 19.84
CA ARG A 211 17.01 1.69 20.89
C ARG A 211 16.07 0.62 20.33
N TYR A 212 15.65 0.73 19.07
CA TYR A 212 14.78 -0.24 18.39
C TYR A 212 15.55 -1.29 17.57
N VAL A 213 16.89 -1.36 17.72
CA VAL A 213 17.72 -2.26 16.92
C VAL A 213 17.22 -3.70 16.95
N ARG A 214 17.00 -4.25 18.14
CA ARG A 214 16.56 -5.66 18.28
C ARG A 214 15.21 -5.91 17.59
N PRO A 215 14.10 -5.23 17.92
CA PRO A 215 12.81 -5.51 17.28
C PRO A 215 12.81 -5.22 15.79
N ILE A 216 13.53 -4.20 15.30
CA ILE A 216 13.57 -3.89 13.87
C ILE A 216 14.40 -4.93 13.12
N LEU A 217 15.60 -5.26 13.58
CA LEU A 217 16.42 -6.30 12.94
C LEU A 217 15.69 -7.65 12.93
N THR A 218 15.04 -8.04 14.03
CA THR A 218 14.22 -9.25 14.05
C THR A 218 13.09 -9.18 13.02
N SER A 219 12.37 -8.04 12.92
CA SER A 219 11.33 -7.87 11.90
C SER A 219 11.89 -8.01 10.49
N VAL A 220 13.01 -7.34 10.19
CA VAL A 220 13.66 -7.36 8.87
C VAL A 220 14.13 -8.75 8.52
N LEU A 221 14.86 -9.42 9.42
CA LEU A 221 15.38 -10.77 9.17
C LEU A 221 14.26 -11.79 8.96
N LEU A 222 13.24 -11.79 9.82
CA LEU A 222 12.07 -12.66 9.64
C LEU A 222 11.37 -12.38 8.31
N THR A 223 11.19 -11.10 7.97
CA THR A 223 10.59 -10.70 6.69
C THR A 223 11.38 -11.24 5.51
N LEU A 224 12.70 -11.07 5.50
CA LEU A 224 13.57 -11.55 4.42
C LEU A 224 13.52 -13.07 4.28
N VAL A 225 13.57 -13.81 5.40
CA VAL A 225 13.49 -15.28 5.37
C VAL A 225 12.12 -15.75 4.89
N MET A 226 11.02 -15.19 5.43
CA MET A 226 9.66 -15.54 4.99
C MET A 226 9.41 -15.20 3.52
N SER A 227 10.06 -14.16 3.01
CA SER A 227 9.90 -13.67 1.64
C SER A 227 10.94 -14.23 0.67
N ALA A 228 11.80 -15.14 1.10
CA ALA A 228 12.94 -15.64 0.32
C ALA A 228 12.51 -16.19 -1.04
N PHE A 229 11.38 -16.93 -1.11
CA PHE A 229 10.86 -17.50 -2.36
C PHE A 229 10.45 -16.47 -3.42
N ARG A 230 10.20 -15.22 -3.01
CA ARG A 230 9.93 -14.10 -3.92
C ARG A 230 11.20 -13.32 -4.22
N LEU A 231 11.97 -13.00 -3.19
CA LEU A 231 13.13 -12.10 -3.30
C LEU A 231 14.31 -12.73 -4.00
N ILE A 232 14.65 -13.99 -3.68
CA ILE A 232 15.84 -14.65 -4.25
C ILE A 232 15.69 -14.87 -5.76
N PRO A 233 14.59 -15.48 -6.28
CA PRO A 233 14.43 -15.64 -7.71
C PRO A 233 14.30 -14.31 -8.46
N ALA A 234 13.63 -13.30 -7.88
CA ALA A 234 13.52 -11.97 -8.48
C ALA A 234 14.88 -11.29 -8.60
N THR A 235 15.68 -11.30 -7.54
CA THR A 235 17.03 -10.72 -7.56
C THR A 235 17.91 -11.41 -8.60
N PHE A 236 17.83 -12.73 -8.72
CA PHE A 236 18.56 -13.51 -9.73
C PHE A 236 18.11 -13.16 -11.16
N ALA A 237 16.79 -13.08 -11.41
CA ALA A 237 16.26 -12.81 -12.74
C ALA A 237 16.49 -11.37 -13.20
N LEU A 238 16.54 -10.43 -12.25
CA LEU A 238 16.70 -8.99 -12.52
C LEU A 238 18.16 -8.52 -12.32
N ALA A 239 19.08 -9.40 -11.95
CA ALA A 239 20.48 -9.06 -11.76
C ALA A 239 21.06 -8.44 -13.06
N GLY A 240 21.74 -7.30 -12.92
CA GLY A 240 22.37 -6.59 -14.03
C GLY A 240 21.40 -5.70 -14.87
N LYS A 241 20.11 -5.77 -14.66
CA LYS A 241 19.15 -4.84 -15.29
C LYS A 241 19.23 -3.50 -14.55
N LYS A 242 19.63 -2.46 -15.30
CA LYS A 242 19.63 -1.07 -14.79
C LYS A 242 18.41 -0.35 -15.32
N GLU A 243 17.51 0.03 -14.45
CA GLU A 243 16.43 0.93 -14.81
C GLU A 243 16.99 2.33 -15.09
N LYS A 244 16.76 2.86 -16.30
CA LYS A 244 17.27 4.17 -16.71
C LYS A 244 16.40 5.34 -16.27
N PHE A 245 15.33 5.07 -15.54
CA PHE A 245 14.24 6.00 -15.37
C PHE A 245 14.09 6.43 -13.94
N ILE A 246 14.14 7.73 -13.64
CA ILE A 246 13.91 8.29 -12.30
C ILE A 246 12.81 9.34 -12.42
N TRP A 247 11.63 9.03 -11.86
CA TRP A 247 10.52 9.98 -11.72
C TRP A 247 10.44 10.44 -10.27
N SER A 248 10.34 11.73 -10.06
CA SER A 248 10.26 12.34 -8.74
C SER A 248 9.51 13.66 -8.84
N TYR A 249 9.03 14.18 -7.71
CA TYR A 249 8.49 15.54 -7.71
C TYR A 249 9.62 16.54 -7.94
N PRO A 250 9.48 17.45 -8.92
CA PRO A 250 10.50 18.48 -9.15
C PRO A 250 10.71 19.38 -7.95
N THR A 251 9.63 19.79 -7.29
CA THR A 251 9.64 20.71 -6.15
C THR A 251 8.62 20.32 -5.08
N LEU A 252 8.72 20.93 -3.90
CA LEU A 252 7.72 20.79 -2.84
C LEU A 252 6.33 21.32 -3.27
N ARG A 253 6.29 22.35 -4.13
CA ARG A 253 5.04 22.87 -4.69
C ARG A 253 4.28 21.78 -5.46
N ASP A 254 5.01 20.97 -6.20
CA ASP A 254 4.42 19.87 -6.99
C ASP A 254 3.81 18.79 -6.08
N VAL A 255 4.43 18.54 -4.91
CA VAL A 255 3.85 17.66 -3.89
C VAL A 255 2.54 18.24 -3.35
N LEU A 256 2.51 19.53 -3.02
CA LEU A 256 1.30 20.19 -2.54
C LEU A 256 0.19 20.16 -3.59
N ASP A 257 0.55 20.43 -4.84
CA ASP A 257 -0.36 20.40 -5.98
C ASP A 257 -0.95 18.99 -6.17
N ALA A 258 -0.14 17.95 -6.05
CA ALA A 258 -0.58 16.55 -6.11
C ALA A 258 -1.56 16.15 -4.99
N ILE A 259 -1.47 16.79 -3.81
CA ILE A 259 -2.40 16.53 -2.69
C ILE A 259 -3.77 17.19 -2.91
N ILE A 260 -3.83 18.35 -3.55
CA ILE A 260 -5.05 19.16 -3.59
C ILE A 260 -5.75 19.18 -4.94
N THR A 261 -5.05 18.83 -6.03
CA THR A 261 -5.58 19.01 -7.39
C THR A 261 -6.21 17.74 -7.91
N ILE A 262 -7.45 17.86 -8.39
CA ILE A 262 -8.10 16.81 -9.18
C ILE A 262 -7.73 17.05 -10.63
N ARG A 263 -6.93 16.15 -11.22
CA ARG A 263 -6.51 16.25 -12.61
C ARG A 263 -6.96 15.05 -13.42
N GLN A 264 -7.44 15.34 -14.63
CA GLN A 264 -7.60 14.32 -15.64
C GLN A 264 -6.22 13.94 -16.21
N GLN A 265 -6.12 12.72 -16.71
CA GLN A 265 -4.97 12.35 -17.52
C GLN A 265 -4.86 13.29 -18.71
N ALA A 266 -3.84 14.13 -18.75
CA ALA A 266 -3.59 14.99 -19.88
C ALA A 266 -3.14 14.17 -21.10
N PRO A 267 -3.53 14.55 -22.33
CA PRO A 267 -2.93 14.00 -23.54
C PRO A 267 -1.40 14.02 -23.47
N GLU A 268 -0.73 13.06 -24.09
CA GLU A 268 0.74 12.92 -24.01
C GLU A 268 1.50 14.19 -24.34
N ARG A 269 0.95 15.01 -25.25
CA ARG A 269 1.54 16.28 -25.70
C ARG A 269 1.52 17.40 -24.64
N LEU A 270 0.70 17.27 -23.60
CA LEU A 270 0.50 18.30 -22.57
C LEU A 270 0.99 17.86 -21.18
N ARG A 271 1.82 16.82 -21.11
CA ARG A 271 2.35 16.34 -19.83
C ARG A 271 3.50 17.24 -19.37
N PRO A 272 3.31 18.13 -18.39
CA PRO A 272 4.39 18.97 -17.88
C PRO A 272 5.48 18.15 -17.15
N TRP A 273 5.21 16.87 -16.88
CA TRP A 273 6.02 15.96 -16.09
C TRP A 273 6.77 14.91 -16.95
N GLY A 274 6.87 15.11 -18.25
CA GLY A 274 7.50 14.17 -19.17
C GLY A 274 6.57 13.02 -19.57
N THR A 275 7.09 11.79 -19.71
CA THR A 275 6.35 10.63 -20.21
C THR A 275 5.54 9.90 -19.11
N ALA A 276 5.76 10.19 -17.81
CA ALA A 276 4.95 9.62 -16.73
C ALA A 276 3.53 10.15 -16.76
N GLY A 277 2.58 9.29 -16.49
CA GLY A 277 1.21 9.68 -16.30
C GLY A 277 0.99 10.32 -14.93
N TRP A 278 -0.10 11.08 -14.81
CA TRP A 278 -0.46 11.73 -13.53
C TRP A 278 -0.63 10.72 -12.38
N TRP A 279 -0.95 9.46 -12.66
CA TRP A 279 -1.07 8.39 -11.65
C TRP A 279 0.20 8.18 -10.80
N GLU A 280 1.38 8.50 -11.35
CA GLU A 280 2.65 8.39 -10.61
C GLU A 280 2.89 9.54 -9.63
N LEU A 281 2.14 10.62 -9.79
CA LEU A 281 2.25 11.83 -8.98
C LEU A 281 1.05 11.99 -8.04
N ASP A 282 -0.05 11.33 -8.35
CA ASP A 282 -1.33 11.53 -7.68
C ASP A 282 -1.33 11.00 -6.25
N ILE A 283 -1.53 11.89 -5.30
CA ILE A 283 -1.72 11.59 -3.87
C ILE A 283 -2.90 12.39 -3.33
N TYR A 284 -3.91 12.66 -4.16
CA TYR A 284 -5.04 13.49 -3.82
C TYR A 284 -5.67 13.14 -2.46
N MET A 285 -5.79 14.15 -1.60
CA MET A 285 -6.49 14.12 -0.30
C MET A 285 -7.42 15.30 -0.12
N GLY A 286 -7.41 16.22 -1.07
CA GLY A 286 -8.15 17.46 -1.04
C GLY A 286 -7.59 18.50 -0.05
N ILE A 287 -8.06 19.74 -0.18
CA ILE A 287 -7.60 20.86 0.64
C ILE A 287 -7.87 20.63 2.15
N ILE A 288 -9.00 20.01 2.50
CA ILE A 288 -9.34 19.70 3.89
C ILE A 288 -8.37 18.63 4.43
N GLY A 289 -8.08 17.57 3.64
CA GLY A 289 -7.10 16.55 4.01
C GLY A 289 -5.72 17.15 4.24
N LEU A 290 -5.26 18.03 3.35
CA LEU A 290 -4.01 18.75 3.51
C LEU A 290 -4.02 19.63 4.78
N ALA A 291 -5.07 20.41 5.00
CA ALA A 291 -5.18 21.25 6.19
C ALA A 291 -5.15 20.44 7.50
N LEU A 292 -5.82 19.28 7.53
CA LEU A 292 -5.79 18.37 8.67
C LEU A 292 -4.38 17.81 8.92
N ILE A 293 -3.70 17.37 7.87
CA ILE A 293 -2.33 16.82 7.98
C ILE A 293 -1.37 17.92 8.43
N VAL A 294 -1.43 19.10 7.84
CA VAL A 294 -0.55 20.22 8.18
C VAL A 294 -0.80 20.67 9.62
N TYR A 295 -2.06 20.97 9.99
CA TYR A 295 -2.37 21.49 11.30
C TYR A 295 -2.17 20.45 12.41
N PHE A 296 -2.88 19.30 12.33
CA PHE A 296 -2.84 18.28 13.38
C PHE A 296 -1.62 17.35 13.24
N GLY A 297 -1.15 17.07 12.03
CA GLY A 297 -0.02 16.18 11.78
C GLY A 297 1.33 16.88 12.05
N ILE A 298 1.50 18.13 11.63
CA ILE A 298 2.76 18.84 11.69
C ILE A 298 2.74 19.96 12.75
N PHE A 299 1.89 20.99 12.64
CA PHE A 299 1.96 22.15 13.52
C PHE A 299 1.73 21.82 14.99
N LEU A 300 0.76 21.00 15.33
CA LEU A 300 0.53 20.61 16.73
C LEU A 300 1.70 19.83 17.34
N ARG A 301 2.59 19.28 16.52
CA ARG A 301 3.83 18.64 16.98
C ARG A 301 4.75 19.63 17.68
N PHE A 302 4.72 20.91 17.27
CA PHE A 302 5.53 21.99 17.81
C PHE A 302 4.76 22.87 18.80
N SER A 303 3.52 22.51 19.14
CA SER A 303 2.71 23.24 20.10
C SER A 303 3.41 23.34 21.46
N LYS A 304 3.19 24.43 22.19
CA LYS A 304 3.64 24.58 23.59
C LYS A 304 2.87 23.65 24.55
N ARG A 305 1.68 23.21 24.16
CA ARG A 305 0.83 22.28 24.92
C ARG A 305 1.37 20.87 24.83
N GLU A 306 1.91 20.35 25.92
CA GLU A 306 2.55 19.03 25.98
C GLU A 306 1.58 17.87 25.76
N ASP A 307 0.30 18.02 26.17
CA ASP A 307 -0.76 17.05 25.94
C ASP A 307 -1.04 16.81 24.46
N LEU A 308 -0.74 17.79 23.59
CA LEU A 308 -0.93 17.73 22.14
C LEU A 308 0.31 17.28 21.37
N LYS A 309 1.52 17.51 21.89
CA LYS A 309 2.79 17.16 21.20
C LYS A 309 2.95 15.68 20.92
N ASP A 310 2.37 14.82 21.76
CA ASP A 310 2.54 13.37 21.76
C ASP A 310 4.00 12.90 21.56
N LEU A 311 4.82 13.20 22.57
CA LEU A 311 6.27 12.92 22.56
C LEU A 311 6.60 11.44 22.31
N ARG A 312 5.64 10.52 22.55
CA ARG A 312 5.80 9.08 22.27
C ARG A 312 6.13 8.79 20.82
N PHE A 313 5.62 9.61 19.89
CA PHE A 313 5.85 9.42 18.45
C PHE A 313 7.00 10.27 17.89
N LYS A 314 7.76 10.96 18.77
CA LYS A 314 8.98 11.69 18.38
C LYS A 314 9.95 10.84 17.52
N PRO A 315 10.12 9.55 17.77
CA PRO A 315 11.02 8.71 16.96
C PRO A 315 10.65 8.62 15.48
N LEU A 316 9.40 8.94 15.12
CA LEU A 316 8.92 8.89 13.75
C LEU A 316 9.19 10.18 12.96
N ASP A 317 9.43 11.31 13.64
CA ASP A 317 9.51 12.63 12.99
C ASP A 317 10.59 12.65 11.89
N LEU A 318 11.81 12.21 12.21
CA LEU A 318 12.93 12.25 11.26
C LEU A 318 12.82 11.19 10.16
N PRO A 319 12.47 9.92 10.44
CA PRO A 319 12.18 8.94 9.39
C PRO A 319 11.09 9.39 8.40
N VAL A 320 10.00 9.97 8.88
CA VAL A 320 8.92 10.51 8.05
C VAL A 320 9.44 11.65 7.15
N PHE A 321 10.18 12.60 7.74
CA PHE A 321 10.73 13.72 7.00
C PHE A 321 11.73 13.28 5.92
N ILE A 322 12.70 12.44 6.27
CA ILE A 322 13.71 11.94 5.32
C ILE A 322 13.06 11.14 4.20
N MET A 323 12.10 10.27 4.52
CA MET A 323 11.41 9.49 3.49
C MET A 323 10.57 10.37 2.57
N ALA A 324 9.96 11.45 3.07
CA ALA A 324 9.27 12.41 2.24
C ALA A 324 10.24 13.14 1.30
N LEU A 325 11.44 13.49 1.76
CA LEU A 325 12.48 14.08 0.90
C LEU A 325 12.91 13.15 -0.23
N PHE A 326 12.89 11.83 -0.03
CA PHE A 326 13.23 10.86 -1.09
C PHE A 326 12.29 10.93 -2.30
N SER A 327 11.09 11.47 -2.15
CA SER A 327 10.17 11.68 -3.26
C SER A 327 10.54 12.88 -4.15
N ILE A 328 11.48 13.73 -3.73
CA ILE A 328 11.88 14.95 -4.43
C ILE A 328 13.20 14.72 -5.19
N SER A 329 13.28 15.22 -6.44
CA SER A 329 14.34 14.97 -7.41
C SER A 329 15.76 15.02 -6.87
N TYR A 330 16.13 16.08 -6.20
CA TYR A 330 17.51 16.28 -5.74
C TYR A 330 17.93 15.23 -4.70
N PHE A 331 17.03 14.87 -3.78
CA PHE A 331 17.32 13.89 -2.73
C PHE A 331 17.32 12.48 -3.29
N HIS A 332 16.43 12.17 -4.24
CA HIS A 332 16.41 10.86 -4.87
C HIS A 332 17.68 10.61 -5.69
N ALA A 333 18.16 11.60 -6.44
CA ALA A 333 19.42 11.49 -7.19
C ALA A 333 20.62 11.16 -6.28
N PHE A 334 20.61 11.62 -5.02
CA PHE A 334 21.61 11.23 -4.03
C PHE A 334 21.46 9.75 -3.64
N LEU A 335 20.23 9.27 -3.40
CA LEU A 335 19.98 7.87 -3.02
C LEU A 335 20.43 6.87 -4.07
N THR A 336 20.24 7.17 -5.36
CA THR A 336 20.64 6.27 -6.46
C THR A 336 22.16 6.08 -6.56
N ARG A 337 22.96 6.96 -5.93
CA ARG A 337 24.41 6.81 -5.83
C ARG A 337 24.84 5.82 -4.74
N LEU A 338 23.94 5.52 -3.79
CA LEU A 338 24.23 4.55 -2.74
C LEU A 338 24.03 3.14 -3.30
N PRO A 339 24.99 2.21 -3.06
CA PRO A 339 24.88 0.84 -3.54
C PRO A 339 23.93 0.01 -2.66
N ILE A 340 22.69 0.51 -2.48
CA ILE A 340 21.68 -0.19 -1.70
C ILE A 340 20.82 -1.00 -2.68
N PRO A 341 20.88 -2.34 -2.62
CA PRO A 341 20.04 -3.19 -3.45
C PRO A 341 18.56 -2.83 -3.30
N LEU A 342 17.81 -2.93 -4.39
CA LEU A 342 16.37 -2.66 -4.45
C LEU A 342 15.98 -1.16 -4.33
N LEU A 343 16.70 -0.33 -3.58
CA LEU A 343 16.44 1.11 -3.54
C LEU A 343 16.80 1.78 -4.87
N SER A 344 17.89 1.35 -5.47
CA SER A 344 18.31 1.80 -6.81
C SER A 344 17.41 1.25 -7.94
N ALA A 345 16.59 0.25 -7.66
CA ALA A 345 15.63 -0.31 -8.60
C ALA A 345 14.27 0.43 -8.59
N GLU A 346 13.99 1.28 -7.57
CA GLU A 346 12.80 2.11 -7.56
C GLU A 346 12.97 3.28 -8.53
N ARG A 347 12.38 3.14 -9.72
CA ARG A 347 12.45 4.14 -10.78
C ARG A 347 11.49 5.31 -10.61
N VAL A 348 10.54 5.20 -9.67
CA VAL A 348 9.47 6.20 -9.44
C VAL A 348 9.51 6.68 -8.01
N ALA A 349 10.36 7.66 -7.77
CA ALA A 349 10.61 8.19 -6.43
C ALA A 349 9.40 8.90 -5.79
N THR A 350 8.48 9.45 -6.59
CA THR A 350 7.24 10.07 -6.08
C THR A 350 6.48 9.15 -5.13
N ARG A 351 6.56 7.84 -5.35
CA ARG A 351 5.87 6.82 -4.57
C ARG A 351 6.33 6.72 -3.12
N PHE A 352 7.56 7.16 -2.79
CA PHE A 352 8.06 7.18 -1.40
C PHE A 352 7.22 8.06 -0.48
N ILE A 353 6.52 9.06 -1.01
CA ILE A 353 5.71 10.01 -0.23
C ILE A 353 4.54 9.34 0.50
N ILE A 354 4.05 8.19 0.01
CA ILE A 354 2.80 7.60 0.51
C ILE A 354 2.91 7.15 1.97
N ILE A 355 4.03 6.55 2.38
CA ILE A 355 4.23 6.13 3.77
C ILE A 355 4.25 7.35 4.71
N PRO A 356 5.05 8.41 4.47
CA PRO A 356 5.01 9.66 5.24
C PRO A 356 3.63 10.28 5.34
N VAL A 357 2.94 10.44 4.22
CA VAL A 357 1.65 11.14 4.16
C VAL A 357 0.57 10.37 4.92
N LEU A 358 0.49 9.06 4.76
CA LEU A 358 -0.48 8.22 5.50
C LEU A 358 -0.18 8.18 7.00
N LEU A 359 1.10 8.12 7.37
CA LEU A 359 1.49 8.14 8.78
C LEU A 359 1.20 9.51 9.41
N LEU A 360 1.45 10.61 8.70
CA LEU A 360 1.06 11.96 9.14
C LEU A 360 -0.45 12.11 9.25
N ALA A 361 -1.22 11.58 8.30
CA ALA A 361 -2.69 11.55 8.36
C ALA A 361 -3.18 10.79 9.61
N LEU A 362 -2.57 9.63 9.91
CA LEU A 362 -2.89 8.86 11.10
C LEU A 362 -2.55 9.60 12.39
N LEU A 363 -1.37 10.22 12.48
CA LEU A 363 -0.97 11.04 13.62
C LEU A 363 -1.87 12.28 13.76
N ALA A 364 -2.27 12.89 12.64
CA ALA A 364 -3.21 14.02 12.63
C ALA A 364 -4.55 13.63 13.25
N VAL A 365 -5.11 12.51 12.84
CA VAL A 365 -6.39 12.01 13.36
C VAL A 365 -6.30 11.67 14.86
N ILE A 366 -5.19 11.08 15.32
CA ILE A 366 -4.97 10.79 16.75
C ILE A 366 -4.91 12.09 17.57
N ARG A 367 -4.22 13.13 17.08
CA ARG A 367 -4.15 14.43 17.77
C ARG A 367 -5.48 15.18 17.70
N MET A 368 -6.17 15.13 16.55
CA MET A 368 -7.51 15.68 16.40
C MET A 368 -8.47 15.11 17.46
N GLU A 369 -8.48 13.79 17.67
CA GLU A 369 -9.29 13.16 18.71
C GLU A 369 -9.03 13.77 20.09
N ARG A 370 -7.78 14.01 20.47
CA ARG A 370 -7.43 14.62 21.74
C ARG A 370 -7.93 16.06 21.85
N VAL A 371 -7.78 16.83 20.77
CA VAL A 371 -8.29 18.21 20.75
C VAL A 371 -9.82 18.20 20.90
N LEU A 372 -10.52 17.36 20.16
CA LEU A 372 -11.99 17.25 20.23
C LEU A 372 -12.48 16.76 21.59
N THR A 373 -11.74 15.89 22.27
CA THR A 373 -12.08 15.40 23.60
C THR A 373 -11.94 16.49 24.68
N ASN A 374 -10.97 17.41 24.49
CA ASN A 374 -10.69 18.49 25.43
C ASN A 374 -11.52 19.77 25.17
N LEU A 375 -12.12 19.89 24.00
CA LEU A 375 -12.98 21.00 23.65
C LEU A 375 -14.45 20.75 24.04
N LYS A 376 -15.13 21.77 24.58
CA LYS A 376 -16.59 21.74 24.71
C LYS A 376 -17.17 21.67 23.30
N GLN A 377 -17.74 20.54 22.95
CA GLN A 377 -18.39 20.34 21.65
C GLN A 377 -19.66 21.17 21.57
N THR A 378 -19.63 22.27 20.85
CA THR A 378 -20.81 23.06 20.50
C THR A 378 -21.54 22.44 19.30
N PHE A 379 -22.80 22.79 19.13
CA PHE A 379 -23.55 22.40 17.93
C PHE A 379 -22.82 22.86 16.65
N ALA A 380 -22.33 24.11 16.63
CA ALA A 380 -21.58 24.68 15.51
C ALA A 380 -20.32 23.87 15.17
N SER A 381 -19.52 23.44 16.17
CA SER A 381 -18.33 22.66 15.92
C SER A 381 -18.63 21.27 15.31
N ARG A 382 -19.77 20.67 15.68
CA ARG A 382 -20.22 19.41 15.08
C ARG A 382 -20.67 19.60 13.63
N VAL A 383 -21.42 20.67 13.35
CA VAL A 383 -21.86 21.00 11.99
C VAL A 383 -20.65 21.24 11.07
N ILE A 384 -19.67 22.01 11.53
CA ILE A 384 -18.42 22.25 10.77
C ILE A 384 -17.69 20.93 10.51
N ALA A 385 -17.54 20.07 11.51
CA ALA A 385 -16.83 18.79 11.34
C ALA A 385 -17.56 17.84 10.38
N VAL A 386 -18.89 17.76 10.44
CA VAL A 386 -19.69 16.97 9.51
C VAL A 386 -19.62 17.57 8.11
N GLY A 387 -19.73 18.90 7.97
CA GLY A 387 -19.56 19.59 6.70
C GLY A 387 -18.20 19.32 6.04
N ALA A 388 -17.11 19.34 6.84
CA ALA A 388 -15.78 19.00 6.35
C ALA A 388 -15.71 17.56 5.82
N VAL A 389 -16.29 16.60 6.53
CA VAL A 389 -16.34 15.19 6.08
C VAL A 389 -17.14 15.07 4.77
N LEU A 390 -18.27 15.77 4.65
CA LEU A 390 -19.09 15.74 3.43
C LEU A 390 -18.32 16.33 2.22
N ILE A 391 -17.63 17.46 2.39
CA ILE A 391 -16.80 18.05 1.34
C ILE A 391 -15.67 17.09 0.94
N MET A 392 -15.03 16.41 1.90
CA MET A 392 -14.04 15.38 1.58
C MET A 392 -14.65 14.24 0.78
N VAL A 393 -15.82 13.74 1.15
CA VAL A 393 -16.53 12.69 0.42
C VAL A 393 -16.79 13.11 -1.02
N LEU A 394 -17.32 14.32 -1.25
CA LEU A 394 -17.57 14.84 -2.59
C LEU A 394 -16.29 14.92 -3.43
N GLY A 395 -15.21 15.44 -2.84
CA GLY A 395 -13.91 15.50 -3.52
C GLY A 395 -13.36 14.11 -3.87
N PHE A 396 -13.46 13.14 -2.97
CA PHE A 396 -13.03 11.76 -3.25
C PHE A 396 -13.91 11.05 -4.28
N VAL A 397 -15.20 11.29 -4.30
CA VAL A 397 -16.11 10.75 -5.32
C VAL A 397 -15.74 11.28 -6.70
N ASP A 398 -15.56 12.60 -6.83
CA ASP A 398 -15.16 13.23 -8.09
C ASP A 398 -13.80 12.74 -8.57
N HIS A 399 -12.80 12.72 -7.68
CA HIS A 399 -11.47 12.18 -7.97
C HIS A 399 -11.53 10.70 -8.42
N SER A 400 -12.23 9.86 -7.65
CA SER A 400 -12.35 8.43 -7.96
C SER A 400 -13.09 8.18 -9.27
N PHE A 401 -14.08 9.00 -9.61
CA PHE A 401 -14.77 8.92 -10.90
C PHE A 401 -13.81 9.13 -12.06
N LEU A 402 -12.82 10.04 -11.93
CA LEU A 402 -11.83 10.31 -12.98
C LEU A 402 -10.92 9.09 -13.23
N TRP A 403 -10.60 8.33 -12.18
CA TRP A 403 -9.74 7.16 -12.26
C TRP A 403 -10.50 5.84 -12.43
N SER A 404 -11.85 5.86 -12.44
CA SER A 404 -12.63 4.62 -12.59
C SER A 404 -12.28 3.90 -13.89
N VAL A 405 -12.20 2.57 -13.81
CA VAL A 405 -11.86 1.72 -14.96
C VAL A 405 -12.80 1.98 -16.14
N THR A 406 -14.11 2.10 -15.90
CA THR A 406 -15.11 2.43 -16.94
C THR A 406 -14.76 3.71 -17.69
N ARG A 407 -14.29 4.75 -17.00
CA ARG A 407 -13.90 6.01 -17.65
C ARG A 407 -12.60 5.88 -18.42
N LEU A 408 -11.59 5.24 -17.82
CA LEU A 408 -10.29 5.05 -18.47
C LEU A 408 -10.42 4.19 -19.72
N GLU A 409 -11.24 3.15 -19.70
CA GLU A 409 -11.53 2.31 -20.87
C GLU A 409 -12.22 3.09 -22.00
N ARG A 410 -13.12 4.03 -21.67
CA ARG A 410 -13.71 4.93 -22.69
C ARG A 410 -12.67 5.84 -23.35
N ILE A 411 -11.74 6.39 -22.56
CA ILE A 411 -10.68 7.28 -23.07
C ILE A 411 -9.65 6.49 -23.88
N CYS A 412 -9.32 5.28 -23.47
CA CYS A 412 -8.31 4.43 -24.09
C CYS A 412 -8.91 3.41 -25.10
N GLY A 413 -10.22 3.37 -25.25
CA GLY A 413 -10.98 2.27 -25.87
C GLY A 413 -10.67 1.90 -27.32
N ASN A 414 -9.90 2.72 -28.03
CA ASN A 414 -9.45 2.43 -29.39
C ASN A 414 -8.07 1.75 -29.45
N ARG A 415 -7.45 1.44 -28.30
CA ARG A 415 -6.18 0.71 -28.29
C ARG A 415 -6.44 -0.77 -28.55
N VAL A 416 -5.84 -1.29 -29.59
CA VAL A 416 -5.76 -2.75 -29.80
C VAL A 416 -4.71 -3.27 -28.84
N VAL A 417 -5.13 -4.00 -27.82
CA VAL A 417 -4.24 -4.71 -26.88
C VAL A 417 -4.35 -6.18 -27.21
N ASP A 418 -3.23 -6.80 -27.49
CA ASP A 418 -3.16 -8.26 -27.62
C ASP A 418 -3.32 -8.88 -26.22
N LEU A 419 -4.46 -9.54 -26.02
CA LEU A 419 -4.80 -10.26 -24.79
C LEU A 419 -4.54 -11.77 -24.92
N THR A 420 -3.76 -12.19 -25.92
CA THR A 420 -3.39 -13.59 -26.09
C THR A 420 -2.52 -14.05 -24.93
N THR A 421 -2.92 -15.11 -24.29
CA THR A 421 -2.13 -15.73 -23.22
C THR A 421 -0.88 -16.35 -23.84
N PRO A 422 0.33 -16.00 -23.40
CA PRO A 422 1.56 -16.60 -23.94
C PRO A 422 1.61 -18.11 -23.63
N ASP A 423 2.31 -18.84 -24.49
CA ASP A 423 2.53 -20.26 -24.27
C ASP A 423 3.51 -20.49 -23.10
N VAL A 424 3.19 -21.49 -22.28
CA VAL A 424 4.13 -22.03 -21.31
C VAL A 424 5.18 -22.83 -22.06
N ILE A 425 6.45 -22.51 -21.86
CA ILE A 425 7.53 -23.21 -22.55
C ILE A 425 8.35 -24.09 -21.60
N SER A 426 8.67 -25.29 -22.03
CA SER A 426 9.61 -26.15 -21.34
C SER A 426 11.05 -25.74 -21.70
N ARG A 427 11.79 -25.23 -20.71
CA ARG A 427 13.20 -24.85 -20.89
C ARG A 427 14.04 -25.45 -19.77
N PRO A 428 15.18 -26.08 -20.11
CA PRO A 428 16.14 -26.50 -19.11
C PRO A 428 16.76 -25.29 -18.41
N ASP A 429 16.44 -25.08 -17.14
CA ASP A 429 17.01 -24.01 -16.30
C ASP A 429 17.11 -24.49 -14.86
N PRO A 430 18.03 -25.48 -14.60
CA PRO A 430 18.13 -26.13 -13.31
C PRO A 430 18.49 -25.14 -12.19
N LEU A 431 19.30 -24.12 -12.49
CA LEU A 431 19.67 -23.10 -11.51
C LEU A 431 18.45 -22.34 -11.01
N TYR A 432 17.61 -21.85 -11.92
CA TYR A 432 16.39 -21.14 -11.58
C TYR A 432 15.39 -22.01 -10.80
N LYS A 433 15.17 -23.26 -11.23
CA LYS A 433 14.29 -24.21 -10.54
C LYS A 433 14.79 -24.52 -9.14
N ASN A 434 16.11 -24.76 -8.97
CA ASN A 434 16.72 -25.01 -7.68
C ASN A 434 16.61 -23.78 -6.76
N LEU A 435 16.81 -22.57 -7.29
CA LEU A 435 16.62 -21.34 -6.51
C LEU A 435 15.17 -21.19 -6.02
N LEU A 436 14.17 -21.50 -6.86
CA LEU A 436 12.76 -21.49 -6.45
C LEU A 436 12.51 -22.50 -5.32
N LEU A 437 12.97 -23.74 -5.46
CA LEU A 437 12.77 -24.80 -4.47
C LEU A 437 13.45 -24.48 -3.13
N VAL A 438 14.73 -24.10 -3.16
CA VAL A 438 15.50 -23.78 -1.95
C VAL A 438 14.91 -22.55 -1.26
N SER A 439 14.57 -21.52 -2.01
CA SER A 439 13.99 -20.31 -1.43
C SER A 439 12.57 -20.54 -0.89
N ALA A 440 11.78 -21.43 -1.51
CA ALA A 440 10.48 -21.84 -0.98
C ALA A 440 10.65 -22.62 0.35
N ALA A 441 11.59 -23.55 0.42
CA ALA A 441 11.90 -24.28 1.66
C ALA A 441 12.32 -23.34 2.79
N LEU A 442 13.19 -22.34 2.50
CA LEU A 442 13.56 -21.29 3.45
C LEU A 442 12.35 -20.50 3.94
N SER A 443 11.45 -20.11 3.03
CA SER A 443 10.25 -19.36 3.39
C SER A 443 9.32 -20.18 4.28
N ILE A 444 9.09 -21.45 3.97
CA ILE A 444 8.28 -22.36 4.78
C ILE A 444 8.88 -22.51 6.18
N ALA A 445 10.20 -22.74 6.27
CA ALA A 445 10.90 -22.82 7.56
C ALA A 445 10.77 -21.52 8.37
N GLY A 446 10.94 -20.37 7.72
CA GLY A 446 10.76 -19.05 8.35
C GLY A 446 9.37 -18.81 8.88
N ILE A 447 8.33 -19.19 8.11
CA ILE A 447 6.93 -19.10 8.54
C ILE A 447 6.68 -20.03 9.73
N ALA A 448 7.09 -21.29 9.65
CA ALA A 448 6.92 -22.27 10.73
C ALA A 448 7.58 -21.81 12.02
N LEU A 449 8.84 -21.33 11.95
CA LEU A 449 9.57 -20.79 13.09
C LEU A 449 8.86 -19.56 13.70
N SER A 450 8.40 -18.65 12.85
CA SER A 450 7.67 -17.45 13.30
C SER A 450 6.37 -17.79 14.01
N LEU A 451 5.62 -18.77 13.50
CA LEU A 451 4.40 -19.27 14.14
C LEU A 451 4.70 -19.94 15.46
N TYR A 452 5.72 -20.81 15.53
CA TYR A 452 6.17 -21.46 16.76
C TYR A 452 6.46 -20.44 17.86
N PHE A 453 7.26 -19.41 17.57
CA PHE A 453 7.55 -18.36 18.55
C PHE A 453 6.30 -17.54 18.94
N ALA A 454 5.42 -17.26 17.99
CA ALA A 454 4.17 -16.54 18.28
C ALA A 454 3.26 -17.33 19.26
N PHE A 455 3.16 -18.65 19.08
CA PHE A 455 2.37 -19.53 19.96
C PHE A 455 3.02 -19.71 21.34
N ARG A 456 4.32 -19.93 21.41
CA ARG A 456 5.04 -20.08 22.67
C ARG A 456 4.86 -18.85 23.58
N HIS A 457 5.05 -17.66 23.03
CA HIS A 457 4.84 -16.42 23.81
C HIS A 457 3.37 -16.14 24.18
N ARG A 458 2.42 -16.87 23.62
CA ARG A 458 1.00 -16.79 24.04
C ARG A 458 0.72 -17.69 25.23
N SER A 459 1.33 -18.89 25.28
CA SER A 459 1.16 -19.84 26.39
C SER A 459 1.79 -19.35 27.70
N ASP A 460 2.86 -18.55 27.63
CA ASP A 460 3.50 -17.96 28.82
C ASP A 460 2.64 -16.87 29.50
N ARG A 461 1.41 -16.61 29.03
CA ARG A 461 0.49 -15.58 29.54
C ARG A 461 -0.84 -16.12 30.08
N ILE A 462 -1.06 -17.43 29.97
CA ILE A 462 -2.18 -18.13 30.55
C ILE A 462 -1.73 -18.77 31.87
#